data_5b96563dd5fa9e3dc3d536f73de0606e
#
_entry.id   5b96563dd5fa9e3dc3d536f73de0606e
#
_cell.length_a   1.000
_cell.length_b   1.000
_cell.length_c   1.000
_cell.angle_alpha   90.00
_cell.angle_beta   90.00
_cell.angle_gamma   90.00
#
_symmetry.space_group_name_H-M   'P 1'
#
loop_
_entity.id
_entity.type
_entity.pdbx_description
1 polymer ?
#
loop_
_entity_poly.entity_id
_entity_poly.type
_entity_poly.pdbx_seq_one_letter_code
_entity_poly.pdbx_strand_id
1 'polypeptide(L)'
;MEQVDVLLGLQWGDEGKGKIVDVLTPSYDIIARFQGGPNAGHTLEFEGEKYILRSIPSGIFQGDKINVIGNGVVLDPILFAEEARALSRSGHDLRKRLVISRKAHLILPTHRMIDAAQEAAKGGAKIGTTGKGIGPTYTDKVSRTGLRVGDIHSDFLRKYQEAKERHLTLLRAYQHPTEGLEALEAQWMDAIKYLEEFTFIDSEEYINDALRSSRRVLAEGAQGSLLDIDFGSYPFVTSSNTVCAGCCTGLGVAPRQIGEVYGIFKAYCTRVGAGPFPTELFDETGEQLCSLGHEFGSVTGRRRRCGWLDLVALRYTVMLNGVTRLIMMKSDVLDSFATIRVCTDYEIDGKKTRNFPYELTGAVRPVYTELKGWQCDTTKLTSAADFPQELKDYIAFVEREIGVPITIISVGPDRDQTITLHPELLPQTH
;
A
#
# COMPACT_ATOMS: atom_id res chain seq x y z
N MET A 1 -3.82 24.09 -14.22
CA MET A 1 -2.53 23.38 -14.17
C MET A 1 -2.89 21.96 -13.80
N GLU A 2 -2.57 20.99 -14.64
CA GLU A 2 -2.90 19.61 -14.37
C GLU A 2 -2.19 19.13 -13.10
N GLN A 3 -2.82 18.23 -12.37
CA GLN A 3 -2.41 17.78 -11.06
C GLN A 3 -2.28 16.27 -11.03
N VAL A 4 -1.53 15.75 -10.07
CA VAL A 4 -1.43 14.33 -9.78
C VAL A 4 -2.42 14.01 -8.67
N ASP A 5 -3.36 13.14 -8.96
CA ASP A 5 -4.22 12.59 -7.91
C ASP A 5 -3.52 11.45 -7.20
N VAL A 6 -3.73 11.34 -5.89
CA VAL A 6 -3.03 10.37 -5.06
C VAL A 6 -4.02 9.41 -4.42
N LEU A 7 -3.76 8.12 -4.52
CA LEU A 7 -4.54 7.08 -3.87
C LEU A 7 -3.67 6.34 -2.86
N LEU A 8 -4.09 6.31 -1.59
CA LEU A 8 -3.31 5.73 -0.51
C LEU A 8 -4.18 5.09 0.58
N GLY A 9 -3.57 4.19 1.36
CA GLY A 9 -4.23 3.54 2.51
C GLY A 9 -4.15 4.40 3.76
N LEU A 10 -5.23 4.44 4.54
CA LEU A 10 -5.32 5.25 5.76
C LEU A 10 -5.12 4.45 7.06
N GLN A 11 -4.99 3.13 6.97
CA GLN A 11 -4.83 2.23 8.10
C GLN A 11 -3.42 1.60 8.10
N TRP A 12 -3.30 0.34 8.48
CA TRP A 12 -2.03 -0.42 8.53
C TRP A 12 -1.77 -1.27 7.28
N GLY A 13 -2.21 -0.83 6.11
CA GLY A 13 -2.09 -1.57 4.86
C GLY A 13 -3.24 -2.56 4.64
N ASP A 14 -3.19 -3.25 3.50
CA ASP A 14 -4.19 -4.26 3.11
C ASP A 14 -5.64 -3.73 3.01
N GLU A 15 -5.81 -2.41 2.77
CA GLU A 15 -7.12 -1.78 2.61
C GLU A 15 -7.83 -2.13 1.29
N GLY A 16 -7.13 -2.74 0.32
CA GLY A 16 -7.69 -3.09 -0.99
C GLY A 16 -7.41 -2.04 -2.08
N LYS A 17 -6.29 -1.32 -1.97
CA LYS A 17 -5.88 -0.26 -2.91
C LYS A 17 -5.89 -0.69 -4.38
N GLY A 18 -5.36 -1.88 -4.67
CA GLY A 18 -5.26 -2.37 -6.05
C GLY A 18 -6.60 -2.41 -6.79
N LYS A 19 -7.65 -2.90 -6.14
CA LYS A 19 -9.01 -2.91 -6.69
C LYS A 19 -9.47 -1.51 -7.09
N ILE A 20 -9.28 -0.53 -6.22
CA ILE A 20 -9.75 0.84 -6.46
C ILE A 20 -8.89 1.56 -7.51
N VAL A 21 -7.58 1.32 -7.53
CA VAL A 21 -6.72 1.82 -8.62
C VAL A 21 -7.22 1.32 -9.95
N ASP A 22 -7.51 0.03 -10.07
CA ASP A 22 -8.04 -0.57 -11.30
C ASP A 22 -9.40 0.03 -11.69
N VAL A 23 -10.32 0.22 -10.74
CA VAL A 23 -11.63 0.87 -10.95
C VAL A 23 -11.48 2.31 -11.45
N LEU A 24 -10.54 3.08 -10.91
CA LEU A 24 -10.31 4.47 -11.30
C LEU A 24 -9.45 4.63 -12.56
N THR A 25 -8.66 3.62 -12.91
CA THR A 25 -7.71 3.67 -14.04
C THR A 25 -8.31 4.15 -15.36
N PRO A 26 -9.54 3.80 -15.76
CA PRO A 26 -10.14 4.31 -17.01
C PRO A 26 -10.16 5.84 -17.13
N SER A 27 -10.20 6.56 -16.01
CA SER A 27 -10.20 8.03 -15.96
C SER A 27 -8.81 8.67 -16.00
N TYR A 28 -7.74 7.89 -16.05
CA TYR A 28 -6.36 8.36 -16.04
C TYR A 28 -5.58 7.85 -17.25
N ASP A 29 -4.50 8.54 -17.61
CA ASP A 29 -3.58 8.15 -18.69
C ASP A 29 -2.35 7.40 -18.14
N ILE A 30 -1.97 7.73 -16.90
CA ILE A 30 -0.78 7.19 -16.24
C ILE A 30 -1.12 6.76 -14.83
N ILE A 31 -0.71 5.55 -14.47
CA ILE A 31 -0.73 5.03 -13.11
C ILE A 31 0.70 4.88 -12.62
N ALA A 32 1.05 5.54 -11.52
CA ALA A 32 2.44 5.63 -11.06
C ALA A 32 2.61 5.19 -9.60
N ARG A 33 3.36 4.11 -9.37
CA ARG A 33 3.78 3.69 -8.01
C ARG A 33 4.86 4.63 -7.51
N PHE A 34 4.67 5.24 -6.34
CA PHE A 34 5.60 6.24 -5.83
C PHE A 34 6.50 5.77 -4.69
N GLN A 35 6.20 4.66 -4.00
CA GLN A 35 7.02 4.15 -2.90
C GLN A 35 6.76 2.66 -2.64
N GLY A 36 7.48 2.09 -1.65
CA GLY A 36 7.38 0.68 -1.29
C GLY A 36 8.16 -0.21 -2.24
N GLY A 37 7.81 -1.47 -2.26
CA GLY A 37 8.49 -2.47 -3.07
C GLY A 37 7.71 -3.79 -3.06
N PRO A 38 8.36 -4.94 -3.22
CA PRO A 38 7.70 -6.24 -3.29
C PRO A 38 7.09 -6.74 -1.96
N ASN A 39 7.15 -5.93 -0.89
CA ASN A 39 6.38 -6.14 0.33
C ASN A 39 4.90 -5.80 0.16
N ALA A 40 4.51 -5.07 -0.89
CA ALA A 40 3.12 -4.88 -1.26
C ALA A 40 2.53 -6.17 -1.87
N GLY A 41 1.21 -6.31 -1.73
CA GLY A 41 0.43 -7.37 -2.38
C GLY A 41 -0.94 -6.77 -2.75
N HIS A 42 -1.03 -6.14 -3.93
CA HIS A 42 -2.27 -5.58 -4.43
C HIS A 42 -3.07 -6.67 -5.12
N THR A 43 -4.12 -7.13 -4.47
CA THR A 43 -5.01 -8.16 -5.01
C THR A 43 -6.07 -7.52 -5.87
N LEU A 44 -6.27 -8.06 -7.07
CA LEU A 44 -7.35 -7.73 -7.99
C LEU A 44 -8.10 -9.00 -8.33
N GLU A 45 -9.42 -8.92 -8.34
CA GLU A 45 -10.30 -10.03 -8.73
C GLU A 45 -11.28 -9.52 -9.79
N PHE A 46 -11.26 -10.13 -10.98
CA PHE A 46 -12.15 -9.82 -12.09
C PHE A 46 -12.16 -10.98 -13.09
N GLU A 47 -13.29 -11.16 -13.81
CA GLU A 47 -13.48 -12.23 -14.78
C GLU A 47 -13.20 -13.64 -14.22
N GLY A 48 -13.42 -13.83 -12.90
CA GLY A 48 -13.18 -15.11 -12.21
C GLY A 48 -11.71 -15.40 -11.93
N GLU A 49 -10.80 -14.52 -12.28
CA GLU A 49 -9.35 -14.66 -12.05
C GLU A 49 -8.88 -13.76 -10.90
N LYS A 50 -7.81 -14.19 -10.24
CA LYS A 50 -7.19 -13.48 -9.13
C LYS A 50 -5.74 -13.16 -9.42
N TYR A 51 -5.40 -11.88 -9.39
CA TYR A 51 -4.06 -11.37 -9.62
C TYR A 51 -3.50 -10.75 -8.33
N ILE A 52 -2.21 -10.93 -8.08
CA ILE A 52 -1.51 -10.32 -6.95
C ILE A 52 -0.30 -9.55 -7.49
N LEU A 53 -0.40 -8.23 -7.51
CA LEU A 53 0.67 -7.34 -7.94
C LEU A 53 1.54 -6.91 -6.75
N ARG A 54 2.86 -6.88 -6.96
CA ARG A 54 3.84 -6.50 -5.94
C ARG A 54 4.49 -5.16 -6.26
N SER A 55 5.12 -5.05 -7.43
CA SER A 55 5.85 -3.85 -7.88
C SER A 55 5.20 -3.15 -9.05
N ILE A 56 4.52 -3.89 -9.91
CA ILE A 56 3.83 -3.36 -11.10
C ILE A 56 2.58 -2.61 -10.66
N PRO A 57 2.31 -1.39 -11.19
CA PRO A 57 1.10 -0.65 -10.88
C PRO A 57 -0.18 -1.38 -11.28
N SER A 58 -1.26 -1.18 -10.51
CA SER A 58 -2.53 -1.90 -10.68
C SER A 58 -3.29 -1.51 -11.95
N GLY A 59 -2.92 -0.41 -12.61
CA GLY A 59 -3.47 0.00 -13.90
C GLY A 59 -3.02 -0.85 -15.10
N ILE A 60 -2.14 -1.82 -14.91
CA ILE A 60 -1.57 -2.64 -15.99
C ILE A 60 -2.61 -3.47 -16.76
N PHE A 61 -3.74 -3.77 -16.13
CA PHE A 61 -4.83 -4.54 -16.75
C PHE A 61 -5.66 -3.71 -17.74
N GLN A 62 -5.59 -2.38 -17.70
CA GLN A 62 -6.27 -1.49 -18.64
C GLN A 62 -5.39 -1.25 -19.88
N GLY A 63 -5.93 -1.61 -21.08
CA GLY A 63 -5.15 -1.88 -22.30
C GLY A 63 -4.29 -0.74 -22.85
N ASP A 64 -4.63 0.51 -22.63
CA ASP A 64 -3.99 1.69 -23.23
C ASP A 64 -3.22 2.57 -22.24
N LYS A 65 -3.23 2.22 -20.96
CA LYS A 65 -2.66 3.05 -19.89
C LYS A 65 -1.17 2.81 -19.69
N ILE A 66 -0.44 3.89 -19.44
CA ILE A 66 0.97 3.80 -19.08
C ILE A 66 1.11 3.57 -17.57
N ASN A 67 1.99 2.66 -17.21
CA ASN A 67 2.30 2.31 -15.84
C ASN A 67 3.73 2.69 -15.52
N VAL A 68 3.94 3.40 -14.42
CA VAL A 68 5.25 3.93 -14.02
C VAL A 68 5.69 3.34 -12.69
N ILE A 69 6.85 2.74 -12.64
CA ILE A 69 7.56 2.47 -11.39
C ILE A 69 8.44 3.68 -11.08
N GLY A 70 8.02 4.48 -10.09
CA GLY A 70 8.66 5.73 -9.71
C GLY A 70 9.97 5.56 -8.94
N ASN A 71 10.71 6.65 -8.78
CA ASN A 71 12.01 6.67 -8.12
C ASN A 71 11.97 6.37 -6.61
N GLY A 72 10.82 6.49 -5.98
CA GLY A 72 10.65 6.14 -4.56
C GLY A 72 10.49 4.64 -4.31
N VAL A 73 10.24 3.84 -5.34
CA VAL A 73 10.12 2.38 -5.25
C VAL A 73 11.50 1.74 -5.08
N VAL A 74 11.55 0.68 -4.28
CA VAL A 74 12.69 -0.26 -4.24
C VAL A 74 12.30 -1.54 -4.98
N LEU A 75 13.02 -1.84 -6.05
CA LEU A 75 12.68 -2.88 -7.02
C LEU A 75 13.53 -4.13 -6.81
N ASP A 76 12.89 -5.25 -6.62
CA ASP A 76 13.54 -6.56 -6.61
C ASP A 76 13.50 -7.15 -8.03
N PRO A 77 14.62 -7.27 -8.72
CA PRO A 77 14.67 -7.74 -10.10
C PRO A 77 14.10 -9.15 -10.28
N ILE A 78 14.35 -10.06 -9.34
CA ILE A 78 13.86 -11.45 -9.39
C ILE A 78 12.34 -11.46 -9.32
N LEU A 79 11.76 -10.82 -8.29
CA LEU A 79 10.31 -10.79 -8.09
C LEU A 79 9.60 -10.00 -9.17
N PHE A 80 10.23 -8.94 -9.69
CA PHE A 80 9.74 -8.20 -10.85
C PHE A 80 9.68 -9.07 -12.10
N ALA A 81 10.75 -9.81 -12.40
CA ALA A 81 10.78 -10.70 -13.57
C ALA A 81 9.74 -11.82 -13.48
N GLU A 82 9.53 -12.39 -12.28
CA GLU A 82 8.47 -13.38 -12.03
C GLU A 82 7.09 -12.81 -12.32
N GLU A 83 6.78 -11.64 -11.74
CA GLU A 83 5.52 -10.92 -11.87
C GLU A 83 5.25 -10.53 -13.33
N ALA A 84 6.23 -9.91 -14.00
CA ALA A 84 6.11 -9.47 -15.39
C ALA A 84 5.93 -10.65 -16.37
N ARG A 85 6.66 -11.75 -16.17
CA ARG A 85 6.49 -12.97 -16.99
C ARG A 85 5.13 -13.62 -16.78
N ALA A 86 4.61 -13.62 -15.54
CA ALA A 86 3.28 -14.15 -15.25
C ALA A 86 2.20 -13.35 -15.99
N LEU A 87 2.24 -12.01 -15.91
CA LEU A 87 1.31 -11.13 -16.63
C LEU A 87 1.43 -11.27 -18.16
N SER A 88 2.66 -11.39 -18.68
CA SER A 88 2.86 -11.60 -20.13
C SER A 88 2.26 -12.92 -20.62
N ARG A 89 2.31 -13.98 -19.81
CA ARG A 89 1.66 -15.26 -20.14
C ARG A 89 0.13 -15.16 -20.14
N SER A 90 -0.45 -14.25 -19.36
CA SER A 90 -1.87 -13.93 -19.38
C SER A 90 -2.26 -12.94 -20.48
N GLY A 91 -1.37 -12.67 -21.45
CA GLY A 91 -1.66 -11.87 -22.64
C GLY A 91 -1.42 -10.36 -22.51
N HIS A 92 -0.85 -9.88 -21.40
CA HIS A 92 -0.58 -8.45 -21.21
C HIS A 92 0.77 -8.05 -21.80
N ASP A 93 0.80 -7.13 -22.78
CA ASP A 93 2.03 -6.56 -23.35
C ASP A 93 2.57 -5.44 -22.42
N LEU A 94 3.51 -5.82 -21.55
CA LEU A 94 4.06 -4.90 -20.56
C LEU A 94 5.11 -3.94 -21.14
N ARG A 95 5.89 -4.37 -22.14
CA ARG A 95 7.05 -3.61 -22.63
C ARG A 95 6.70 -2.23 -23.19
N LYS A 96 5.49 -2.11 -23.76
CA LYS A 96 4.99 -0.83 -24.30
C LYS A 96 4.33 0.07 -23.26
N ARG A 97 3.93 -0.50 -22.14
CA ARG A 97 3.05 0.19 -21.17
C ARG A 97 3.63 0.32 -19.77
N LEU A 98 4.75 -0.35 -19.48
CA LEU A 98 5.45 -0.27 -18.22
C LEU A 98 6.80 0.41 -18.41
N VAL A 99 7.01 1.53 -17.74
CA VAL A 99 8.27 2.27 -17.73
C VAL A 99 8.80 2.39 -16.30
N ILE A 100 10.11 2.41 -16.16
CA ILE A 100 10.78 2.29 -14.85
C ILE A 100 11.73 3.46 -14.66
N SER A 101 11.63 4.11 -13.50
CA SER A 101 12.55 5.21 -13.15
C SER A 101 13.99 4.72 -13.04
N ARG A 102 14.90 5.40 -13.75
CA ARG A 102 16.35 5.21 -13.57
C ARG A 102 16.82 5.40 -12.13
N LYS A 103 16.10 6.22 -11.36
CA LYS A 103 16.44 6.56 -9.96
C LYS A 103 15.82 5.62 -8.92
N ALA A 104 15.01 4.64 -9.33
CA ALA A 104 14.54 3.58 -8.45
C ALA A 104 15.72 2.72 -7.96
N HIS A 105 15.71 2.33 -6.68
CA HIS A 105 16.79 1.53 -6.11
C HIS A 105 16.53 0.03 -6.31
N LEU A 106 17.61 -0.69 -6.55
CA LEU A 106 17.60 -2.15 -6.69
C LEU A 106 17.75 -2.83 -5.34
N ILE A 107 16.90 -3.80 -5.06
CA ILE A 107 17.09 -4.72 -3.93
C ILE A 107 18.12 -5.77 -4.37
N LEU A 108 19.24 -5.82 -3.67
CA LEU A 108 20.30 -6.78 -3.92
C LEU A 108 20.02 -8.10 -3.19
N PRO A 109 20.59 -9.22 -3.64
CA PRO A 109 20.55 -10.50 -2.90
C PRO A 109 20.95 -10.36 -1.43
N THR A 110 22.01 -9.60 -1.17
CA THR A 110 22.54 -9.34 0.18
C THR A 110 21.59 -8.50 1.05
N HIS A 111 20.73 -7.66 0.49
CA HIS A 111 19.71 -6.93 1.27
C HIS A 111 18.72 -7.88 1.94
N ARG A 112 18.30 -8.97 1.26
CA ARG A 112 17.41 -9.98 1.85
C ARG A 112 18.09 -10.70 3.01
N MET A 113 19.39 -11.01 2.90
CA MET A 113 20.18 -11.63 3.97
C MET A 113 20.32 -10.69 5.16
N ILE A 114 20.59 -9.40 4.92
CA ILE A 114 20.68 -8.38 5.99
C ILE A 114 19.35 -8.24 6.72
N ASP A 115 18.22 -8.22 6.00
CA ASP A 115 16.88 -8.17 6.60
C ASP A 115 16.65 -9.35 7.55
N ALA A 116 16.99 -10.57 7.09
CA ALA A 116 16.91 -11.77 7.92
C ALA A 116 17.86 -11.73 9.14
N ALA A 117 19.09 -11.28 8.95
CA ALA A 117 20.09 -11.15 10.02
C ALA A 117 19.65 -10.14 11.09
N GLN A 118 19.13 -8.98 10.68
CA GLN A 118 18.63 -7.94 11.58
C GLN A 118 17.40 -8.40 12.37
N GLU A 119 16.45 -9.10 11.71
CA GLU A 119 15.29 -9.67 12.42
C GLU A 119 15.71 -10.78 13.40
N ALA A 120 16.67 -11.62 13.03
CA ALA A 120 17.19 -12.64 13.94
C ALA A 120 17.89 -12.02 15.18
N ALA A 121 18.67 -10.97 14.98
CA ALA A 121 19.38 -10.27 16.04
C ALA A 121 18.47 -9.61 17.08
N LYS A 122 17.22 -9.24 16.70
CA LYS A 122 16.24 -8.64 17.62
C LYS A 122 15.60 -9.64 18.61
N GLY A 123 15.79 -10.94 18.41
CA GLY A 123 15.22 -11.97 19.31
C GLY A 123 13.71 -11.83 19.49
N GLY A 124 13.27 -11.56 20.73
CA GLY A 124 11.85 -11.35 21.07
C GLY A 124 11.26 -10.01 20.62
N ALA A 125 12.09 -9.04 20.22
CA ALA A 125 11.67 -7.69 19.79
C ALA A 125 11.54 -7.57 18.25
N LYS A 126 11.25 -8.69 17.57
CA LYS A 126 11.08 -8.71 16.12
C LYS A 126 9.96 -7.76 15.67
N ILE A 127 10.20 -7.02 14.61
CA ILE A 127 9.19 -6.18 13.95
C ILE A 127 8.22 -7.07 13.13
N GLY A 128 8.70 -8.19 12.63
CA GLY A 128 7.95 -9.09 11.75
C GLY A 128 8.01 -8.63 10.29
N THR A 129 9.22 -8.27 9.82
CA THR A 129 9.44 -7.86 8.42
C THR A 129 9.00 -8.94 7.43
N THR A 130 8.87 -8.57 6.17
CA THR A 130 8.53 -9.51 5.09
C THR A 130 9.74 -10.32 4.59
N GLY A 131 10.95 -10.03 5.09
CA GLY A 131 12.19 -10.67 4.65
C GLY A 131 12.57 -10.36 3.19
N LYS A 132 12.09 -9.25 2.64
CA LYS A 132 12.29 -8.86 1.23
C LYS A 132 13.42 -7.83 1.04
N GLY A 133 14.15 -7.48 2.10
CA GLY A 133 15.26 -6.55 2.03
C GLY A 133 14.84 -5.07 1.88
N ILE A 134 13.59 -4.72 2.16
CA ILE A 134 13.06 -3.37 1.99
C ILE A 134 13.82 -2.36 2.86
N GLY A 135 13.90 -2.63 4.16
CA GLY A 135 14.60 -1.76 5.13
C GLY A 135 16.06 -1.54 4.74
N PRO A 136 16.86 -2.59 4.56
CA PRO A 136 18.24 -2.47 4.12
C PRO A 136 18.44 -1.68 2.83
N THR A 137 17.54 -1.83 1.84
CA THR A 137 17.63 -1.07 0.59
C THR A 137 17.36 0.43 0.79
N TYR A 138 16.36 0.79 1.62
CA TYR A 138 16.14 2.19 1.99
C TYR A 138 17.28 2.75 2.85
N THR A 139 17.92 1.93 3.70
CA THR A 139 19.15 2.32 4.41
C THR A 139 20.25 2.70 3.43
N ASP A 140 20.51 1.88 2.43
CA ASP A 140 21.49 2.18 1.40
C ASP A 140 21.14 3.43 0.59
N LYS A 141 19.86 3.63 0.28
CA LYS A 141 19.40 4.86 -0.37
C LYS A 141 19.74 6.10 0.42
N VAL A 142 19.45 6.11 1.73
CA VAL A 142 19.70 7.25 2.62
C VAL A 142 21.19 7.44 2.89
N SER A 143 21.96 6.36 3.01
CA SER A 143 23.44 6.39 3.14
C SER A 143 24.15 6.74 1.82
N ARG A 144 23.43 6.84 0.70
CA ARG A 144 23.95 7.18 -0.64
C ARG A 144 24.92 6.14 -1.20
N THR A 145 24.68 4.88 -0.85
CA THR A 145 25.47 3.72 -1.27
C THR A 145 24.67 2.71 -2.09
N GLY A 146 23.38 2.98 -2.28
CA GLY A 146 22.47 2.09 -3.00
C GLY A 146 22.69 2.08 -4.51
N LEU A 147 22.39 0.95 -5.12
CA LEU A 147 22.42 0.73 -6.56
C LEU A 147 21.07 1.12 -7.16
N ARG A 148 21.08 1.89 -8.24
CA ARG A 148 19.88 2.34 -8.94
C ARG A 148 19.68 1.59 -10.26
N VAL A 149 18.45 1.57 -10.76
CA VAL A 149 18.11 0.97 -12.06
C VAL A 149 18.96 1.58 -13.20
N GLY A 150 19.17 2.89 -13.20
CA GLY A 150 19.98 3.56 -14.22
C GLY A 150 21.46 3.16 -14.21
N ASP A 151 21.99 2.62 -13.11
CA ASP A 151 23.36 2.14 -13.02
C ASP A 151 23.61 0.91 -13.89
N ILE A 152 22.56 0.18 -14.27
CA ILE A 152 22.63 -1.00 -15.16
C ILE A 152 23.32 -0.64 -16.48
N HIS A 153 23.08 0.58 -16.98
CA HIS A 153 23.67 1.05 -18.25
C HIS A 153 25.00 1.82 -18.04
N SER A 154 25.62 1.73 -16.87
CA SER A 154 26.88 2.42 -16.57
C SER A 154 27.89 1.45 -15.92
N ASP A 155 28.54 1.86 -14.86
CA ASP A 155 29.57 1.09 -14.14
C ASP A 155 28.93 0.09 -13.12
N PHE A 156 28.01 -0.73 -13.63
CA PHE A 156 27.15 -1.60 -12.83
C PHE A 156 27.89 -2.60 -11.98
N LEU A 157 28.78 -3.40 -12.62
CA LEU A 157 29.46 -4.49 -11.93
C LEU A 157 30.38 -4.00 -10.80
N ARG A 158 31.11 -2.90 -11.02
CA ARG A 158 31.96 -2.32 -9.96
C ARG A 158 31.11 -1.84 -8.79
N LYS A 159 30.05 -1.06 -9.06
CA LYS A 159 29.14 -0.58 -8.01
C LYS A 159 28.46 -1.71 -7.25
N TYR A 160 28.08 -2.78 -7.96
CA TYR A 160 27.50 -3.97 -7.35
C TYR A 160 28.52 -4.64 -6.40
N GLN A 161 29.76 -4.84 -6.85
CA GLN A 161 30.79 -5.46 -6.00
C GLN A 161 31.10 -4.62 -4.76
N GLU A 162 31.21 -3.32 -4.89
CA GLU A 162 31.42 -2.41 -3.76
C GLU A 162 30.27 -2.49 -2.74
N ALA A 163 29.01 -2.55 -3.21
CA ALA A 163 27.84 -2.74 -2.34
C ALA A 163 27.89 -4.10 -1.65
N LYS A 164 28.15 -5.17 -2.41
CA LYS A 164 28.26 -6.54 -1.90
C LYS A 164 29.31 -6.66 -0.79
N GLU A 165 30.49 -6.09 -0.97
CA GLU A 165 31.58 -6.14 0.02
C GLU A 165 31.19 -5.46 1.35
N ARG A 166 30.53 -4.30 1.27
CA ARG A 166 29.98 -3.62 2.46
C ARG A 166 28.95 -4.52 3.17
N HIS A 167 28.06 -5.13 2.42
CA HIS A 167 27.01 -6.02 2.96
C HIS A 167 27.60 -7.28 3.57
N LEU A 168 28.60 -7.89 2.95
CA LEU A 168 29.28 -9.06 3.51
C LEU A 168 30.00 -8.72 4.83
N THR A 169 30.53 -7.51 4.95
CA THR A 169 31.13 -7.04 6.20
C THR A 169 30.07 -6.93 7.30
N LEU A 170 28.88 -6.41 6.98
CA LEU A 170 27.78 -6.32 7.92
C LEU A 170 27.22 -7.70 8.30
N LEU A 171 27.06 -8.61 7.34
CA LEU A 171 26.61 -9.99 7.58
C LEU A 171 27.58 -10.75 8.49
N ARG A 172 28.91 -10.57 8.31
CA ARG A 172 29.93 -11.11 9.22
C ARG A 172 29.76 -10.59 10.64
N ALA A 173 29.49 -9.28 10.81
CA ALA A 173 29.24 -8.70 12.13
C ALA A 173 27.99 -9.28 12.81
N TYR A 174 26.96 -9.62 12.05
CA TYR A 174 25.79 -10.36 12.56
C TYR A 174 26.01 -11.86 12.70
N GLN A 175 27.17 -12.41 12.34
CA GLN A 175 27.43 -13.84 12.28
C GLN A 175 26.39 -14.61 11.46
N HIS A 176 25.87 -13.96 10.41
CA HIS A 176 24.85 -14.53 9.54
C HIS A 176 25.49 -15.33 8.40
N PRO A 177 25.06 -16.56 8.15
CA PRO A 177 25.59 -17.38 7.07
C PRO A 177 25.27 -16.78 5.70
N THR A 178 26.15 -17.03 4.73
CA THR A 178 25.99 -16.55 3.35
C THR A 178 25.84 -17.68 2.34
N GLU A 179 25.54 -18.88 2.81
CA GLU A 179 25.27 -20.04 1.95
C GLU A 179 24.10 -19.73 0.99
N GLY A 180 24.26 -20.14 -0.26
CA GLY A 180 23.27 -19.89 -1.32
C GLY A 180 23.34 -18.51 -1.95
N LEU A 181 24.22 -17.60 -1.49
CA LEU A 181 24.37 -16.26 -2.07
C LEU A 181 24.73 -16.33 -3.55
N GLU A 182 25.68 -17.18 -3.95
CA GLU A 182 26.11 -17.31 -5.37
C GLU A 182 24.95 -17.73 -6.29
N ALA A 183 24.14 -18.69 -5.86
CA ALA A 183 22.98 -19.11 -6.63
C ALA A 183 21.92 -18.00 -6.75
N LEU A 184 21.70 -17.26 -5.67
CA LEU A 184 20.78 -16.11 -5.66
C LEU A 184 21.31 -14.97 -6.53
N GLU A 185 22.62 -14.73 -6.54
CA GLU A 185 23.27 -13.75 -7.42
C GLU A 185 23.11 -14.10 -8.88
N ALA A 186 23.30 -15.38 -9.24
CA ALA A 186 23.11 -15.84 -10.62
C ALA A 186 21.67 -15.56 -11.08
N GLN A 187 20.68 -15.90 -10.27
CA GLN A 187 19.27 -15.60 -10.57
C GLN A 187 19.01 -14.09 -10.67
N TRP A 188 19.63 -13.32 -9.80
CA TRP A 188 19.47 -11.87 -9.78
C TRP A 188 20.09 -11.22 -11.02
N MET A 189 21.27 -11.67 -11.47
CA MET A 189 21.91 -11.19 -12.69
C MET A 189 21.09 -11.53 -13.96
N ASP A 190 20.45 -12.70 -13.99
CA ASP A 190 19.55 -13.04 -15.10
C ASP A 190 18.26 -12.19 -15.07
N ALA A 191 17.78 -11.85 -13.87
CA ALA A 191 16.65 -10.93 -13.72
C ALA A 191 17.01 -9.49 -14.11
N ILE A 192 18.25 -9.03 -13.89
CA ILE A 192 18.76 -7.76 -14.40
C ILE A 192 18.71 -7.71 -15.93
N LYS A 193 19.18 -8.77 -16.62
CA LYS A 193 19.10 -8.85 -18.09
C LYS A 193 17.65 -8.76 -18.58
N TYR A 194 16.71 -9.40 -17.87
CA TYR A 194 15.30 -9.27 -18.21
C TYR A 194 14.75 -7.86 -17.97
N LEU A 195 15.21 -7.20 -16.91
CA LEU A 195 14.82 -5.81 -16.59
C LEU A 195 15.27 -4.82 -17.68
N GLU A 196 16.41 -5.07 -18.34
CA GLU A 196 16.92 -4.26 -19.48
C GLU A 196 15.99 -4.24 -20.70
N GLU A 197 15.05 -5.19 -20.79
CA GLU A 197 14.05 -5.20 -21.87
C GLU A 197 12.98 -4.12 -21.72
N PHE A 198 12.93 -3.43 -20.57
CA PHE A 198 11.97 -2.36 -20.27
C PHE A 198 12.55 -0.98 -20.50
N THR A 199 11.70 -0.01 -20.74
CA THR A 199 12.10 1.39 -20.93
C THR A 199 12.42 2.04 -19.59
N PHE A 200 13.67 2.54 -19.46
CA PHE A 200 14.09 3.32 -18.29
C PHE A 200 13.94 4.81 -18.58
N ILE A 201 13.28 5.52 -17.67
CA ILE A 201 12.94 6.94 -17.79
C ILE A 201 13.50 7.78 -16.63
N ASP A 202 13.63 9.06 -16.84
CA ASP A 202 13.75 10.06 -15.78
C ASP A 202 12.32 10.42 -15.34
N SER A 203 11.84 9.78 -14.27
CA SER A 203 10.42 9.80 -13.89
C SER A 203 9.88 11.19 -13.59
N GLU A 204 10.71 12.07 -13.00
CA GLU A 204 10.35 13.45 -12.72
C GLU A 204 10.08 14.27 -14.00
N GLU A 205 10.91 14.09 -15.03
CA GLU A 205 10.68 14.74 -16.34
C GLU A 205 9.44 14.15 -17.00
N TYR A 206 9.36 12.81 -17.05
CA TYR A 206 8.27 12.10 -17.70
C TYR A 206 6.89 12.47 -17.12
N ILE A 207 6.75 12.51 -15.81
CA ILE A 207 5.48 12.86 -15.14
C ILE A 207 5.16 14.36 -15.34
N ASN A 208 6.15 15.25 -15.19
CA ASN A 208 5.90 16.68 -15.38
C ASN A 208 5.59 17.03 -16.84
N ASP A 209 6.19 16.33 -17.84
CA ASP A 209 5.84 16.48 -19.25
C ASP A 209 4.41 16.00 -19.52
N ALA A 210 4.01 14.89 -18.91
CA ALA A 210 2.64 14.39 -19.01
C ALA A 210 1.64 15.43 -18.48
N LEU A 211 1.89 16.02 -17.31
CA LEU A 211 1.05 17.07 -16.75
C LEU A 211 1.00 18.33 -17.65
N ARG A 212 2.15 18.75 -18.23
CA ARG A 212 2.17 19.87 -19.19
C ARG A 212 1.36 19.57 -20.47
N SER A 213 1.23 18.31 -20.81
CA SER A 213 0.45 17.83 -21.96
C SER A 213 -1.00 17.46 -21.59
N SER A 214 -1.48 17.91 -20.43
CA SER A 214 -2.84 17.67 -19.91
C SER A 214 -3.20 16.20 -19.76
N ARG A 215 -2.21 15.32 -19.56
CA ARG A 215 -2.44 13.92 -19.22
C ARG A 215 -2.72 13.78 -17.73
N ARG A 216 -3.70 12.96 -17.41
CA ARG A 216 -4.10 12.67 -16.03
C ARG A 216 -3.21 11.58 -15.42
N VAL A 217 -2.71 11.85 -14.21
CA VAL A 217 -1.82 10.93 -13.48
C VAL A 217 -2.46 10.54 -12.14
N LEU A 218 -2.58 9.23 -11.90
CA LEU A 218 -2.93 8.67 -10.59
C LEU A 218 -1.69 8.08 -9.94
N ALA A 219 -1.31 8.61 -8.79
CA ALA A 219 -0.22 8.07 -7.98
C ALA A 219 -0.76 6.99 -7.03
N GLU A 220 -0.26 5.77 -7.18
CA GLU A 220 -0.64 4.59 -6.40
C GLU A 220 0.31 4.39 -5.23
N GLY A 221 -0.21 4.50 -4.00
CA GLY A 221 0.50 4.19 -2.77
C GLY A 221 0.54 2.71 -2.44
N ALA A 222 1.49 2.33 -1.60
CA ALA A 222 1.62 0.99 -1.04
C ALA A 222 1.64 1.08 0.49
N GLN A 223 1.35 -0.04 1.17
CA GLN A 223 1.13 -0.11 2.61
C GLN A 223 -0.01 0.81 3.06
N GLY A 224 0.08 1.44 4.22
CA GLY A 224 -0.91 2.37 4.75
C GLY A 224 -0.25 3.46 5.59
N SER A 225 -0.96 4.56 5.84
CA SER A 225 -0.42 5.76 6.50
C SER A 225 0.07 5.50 7.93
N LEU A 226 -0.54 4.54 8.64
CA LEU A 226 -0.09 4.15 9.98
C LEU A 226 1.17 3.26 9.98
N LEU A 227 1.69 2.91 8.80
CA LEU A 227 2.98 2.27 8.58
C LEU A 227 4.05 3.23 8.03
N ASP A 228 3.76 4.53 7.95
CA ASP A 228 4.71 5.55 7.50
C ASP A 228 5.93 5.61 8.44
N ILE A 229 7.13 5.79 7.87
CA ILE A 229 8.39 5.81 8.63
C ILE A 229 8.45 6.94 9.67
N ASP A 230 7.86 8.10 9.36
CA ASP A 230 7.90 9.27 10.22
C ASP A 230 6.65 9.38 11.12
N PHE A 231 5.47 9.08 10.59
CA PHE A 231 4.18 9.36 11.22
C PHE A 231 3.40 8.11 11.64
N GLY A 232 3.88 6.93 11.30
CA GLY A 232 3.24 5.66 11.66
C GLY A 232 3.48 5.24 13.10
N SER A 233 3.03 4.03 13.43
CA SER A 233 3.18 3.41 14.75
C SER A 233 4.61 2.89 14.99
N TYR A 234 5.59 3.78 14.97
CA TYR A 234 7.01 3.47 15.14
C TYR A 234 7.30 2.68 16.44
N PRO A 235 8.21 1.67 16.44
CA PRO A 235 9.07 1.23 15.33
C PRO A 235 8.41 0.19 14.39
N PHE A 236 7.14 -0.13 14.55
CA PHE A 236 6.41 -1.13 13.76
C PHE A 236 5.84 -0.52 12.48
N VAL A 237 6.74 -0.04 11.61
CA VAL A 237 6.44 0.69 10.38
C VAL A 237 7.23 0.12 9.21
N THR A 238 6.93 0.55 7.99
CA THR A 238 7.78 0.32 6.82
C THR A 238 8.85 1.41 6.71
N SER A 239 9.87 1.17 5.91
CA SER A 239 11.01 2.09 5.77
C SER A 239 10.82 3.16 4.69
N SER A 240 9.57 3.47 4.32
CA SER A 240 9.25 4.48 3.31
C SER A 240 8.15 5.41 3.78
N ASN A 241 8.04 6.58 3.12
CA ASN A 241 6.94 7.51 3.34
C ASN A 241 5.70 7.05 2.57
N THR A 242 4.72 6.53 3.31
CA THR A 242 3.45 6.02 2.79
C THR A 242 2.37 7.10 2.71
N VAL A 243 2.62 8.26 3.31
CA VAL A 243 1.75 9.43 3.28
C VAL A 243 1.82 10.17 1.95
N CYS A 244 0.86 11.04 1.68
CA CYS A 244 0.74 11.80 0.42
C CYS A 244 2.02 12.54 0.02
N ALA A 245 2.75 13.11 0.99
CA ALA A 245 4.05 13.77 0.74
C ALA A 245 5.09 12.85 0.09
N GLY A 246 4.99 11.53 0.31
CA GLY A 246 5.83 10.54 -0.34
C GLY A 246 5.67 10.49 -1.86
N CYS A 247 4.52 10.90 -2.39
CA CYS A 247 4.30 11.05 -3.83
C CYS A 247 5.20 12.13 -4.43
N CYS A 248 5.36 13.26 -3.75
CA CYS A 248 6.19 14.36 -4.23
C CYS A 248 7.65 13.91 -4.45
N THR A 249 8.24 13.24 -3.46
CA THR A 249 9.61 12.75 -3.55
C THR A 249 9.75 11.48 -4.37
N GLY A 250 8.70 10.65 -4.42
CA GLY A 250 8.70 9.36 -5.10
C GLY A 250 8.45 9.41 -6.61
N LEU A 251 7.92 10.54 -7.12
CA LEU A 251 7.71 10.79 -8.56
C LEU A 251 8.41 12.05 -9.05
N GLY A 252 8.91 12.92 -8.16
CA GLY A 252 9.52 14.18 -8.52
C GLY A 252 8.51 15.25 -8.94
N VAL A 253 7.37 15.34 -8.26
CA VAL A 253 6.33 16.34 -8.49
C VAL A 253 6.30 17.38 -7.37
N ALA A 254 5.99 18.62 -7.71
CA ALA A 254 5.91 19.69 -6.71
C ALA A 254 4.68 19.52 -5.81
N PRO A 255 4.74 19.86 -4.50
CA PRO A 255 3.58 19.73 -3.60
C PRO A 255 2.31 20.41 -4.10
N ARG A 256 2.43 21.58 -4.78
CA ARG A 256 1.29 22.31 -5.36
C ARG A 256 0.64 21.62 -6.57
N GLN A 257 1.25 20.56 -7.09
CA GLN A 257 0.73 19.76 -8.18
C GLN A 257 -0.06 18.54 -7.68
N ILE A 258 -0.19 18.35 -6.36
CA ILE A 258 -1.09 17.36 -5.80
C ILE A 258 -2.53 17.84 -5.97
N GLY A 259 -3.35 17.02 -6.57
CA GLY A 259 -4.77 17.22 -6.79
C GLY A 259 -5.63 16.54 -5.72
N GLU A 260 -6.56 15.70 -6.17
CA GLU A 260 -7.40 14.92 -5.26
C GLU A 260 -6.59 13.86 -4.51
N VAL A 261 -6.91 13.68 -3.24
CA VAL A 261 -6.30 12.66 -2.40
C VAL A 261 -7.37 11.67 -1.97
N TYR A 262 -7.34 10.49 -2.58
CA TYR A 262 -8.23 9.38 -2.28
C TYR A 262 -7.67 8.56 -1.12
N GLY A 263 -8.32 8.63 0.02
CA GLY A 263 -7.98 7.86 1.20
C GLY A 263 -8.81 6.59 1.31
N ILE A 264 -8.15 5.43 1.27
CA ILE A 264 -8.83 4.13 1.36
C ILE A 264 -8.76 3.59 2.78
N PHE A 265 -9.89 3.16 3.31
CA PHE A 265 -9.99 2.48 4.60
C PHE A 265 -11.01 1.31 4.53
N LYS A 266 -10.84 0.31 5.38
CA LYS A 266 -11.85 -0.74 5.57
C LYS A 266 -12.90 -0.27 6.56
N ALA A 267 -14.11 -0.78 6.43
CA ALA A 267 -15.19 -0.56 7.41
C ALA A 267 -14.85 -1.09 8.83
N TYR A 268 -13.72 -1.75 8.99
CA TYR A 268 -13.09 -2.19 10.23
C TYR A 268 -11.57 -2.05 10.11
N CYS A 269 -10.81 -2.42 11.14
CA CYS A 269 -9.35 -2.35 11.10
C CYS A 269 -8.70 -3.72 11.03
N THR A 270 -7.57 -3.81 10.33
CA THR A 270 -6.70 -5.00 10.35
C THR A 270 -5.24 -4.60 10.45
N ARG A 271 -4.42 -5.48 11.03
CA ARG A 271 -2.98 -5.32 11.10
C ARG A 271 -2.26 -6.64 10.93
N VAL A 272 -1.16 -6.65 10.18
CA VAL A 272 -0.21 -7.77 10.08
C VAL A 272 1.00 -7.49 10.95
N GLY A 273 1.50 -8.53 11.64
CA GLY A 273 2.72 -8.44 12.45
C GLY A 273 2.52 -7.79 13.81
N ALA A 274 3.63 -7.44 14.43
CA ALA A 274 3.68 -6.84 15.74
C ALA A 274 3.28 -5.35 15.73
N GLY A 275 3.21 -4.77 16.91
CA GLY A 275 2.92 -3.36 17.12
C GLY A 275 1.52 -3.08 17.68
N PRO A 276 1.28 -1.84 18.10
CA PRO A 276 0.04 -1.47 18.77
C PRO A 276 -1.16 -1.49 17.82
N PHE A 277 -2.30 -1.89 18.36
CA PHE A 277 -3.58 -1.92 17.66
C PHE A 277 -4.71 -1.67 18.69
N PRO A 278 -5.07 -0.41 18.95
CA PRO A 278 -5.96 -0.06 20.06
C PRO A 278 -7.33 -0.73 20.03
N THR A 279 -7.89 -0.94 18.83
CA THR A 279 -9.23 -1.54 18.64
C THR A 279 -9.19 -3.04 18.37
N GLU A 280 -8.03 -3.71 18.56
CA GLU A 280 -7.90 -5.15 18.36
C GLU A 280 -8.88 -5.96 19.21
N LEU A 281 -9.46 -6.99 18.62
CA LEU A 281 -10.40 -7.90 19.26
C LEU A 281 -9.80 -9.29 19.42
N PHE A 282 -9.93 -9.84 20.63
CA PHE A 282 -9.42 -11.15 21.01
C PHE A 282 -10.55 -12.15 21.28
N ASP A 283 -11.78 -11.79 20.93
CA ASP A 283 -13.01 -12.54 21.14
C ASP A 283 -13.58 -13.14 19.85
N GLU A 284 -14.76 -13.73 19.95
CA GLU A 284 -15.50 -14.30 18.82
C GLU A 284 -15.75 -13.27 17.69
N THR A 285 -15.91 -12.01 18.04
CA THR A 285 -16.10 -10.93 17.07
C THR A 285 -14.87 -10.75 16.19
N GLY A 286 -13.68 -10.77 16.81
CA GLY A 286 -12.41 -10.71 16.08
C GLY A 286 -12.21 -11.92 15.14
N GLU A 287 -12.60 -13.11 15.61
CA GLU A 287 -12.59 -14.33 14.79
C GLU A 287 -13.56 -14.23 13.60
N GLN A 288 -14.76 -13.71 13.84
CA GLN A 288 -15.77 -13.52 12.79
C GLN A 288 -15.32 -12.52 11.74
N LEU A 289 -14.76 -11.38 12.13
CA LEU A 289 -14.19 -10.39 11.19
C LEU A 289 -13.07 -11.00 10.34
N CYS A 290 -12.17 -11.78 10.95
CA CYS A 290 -11.08 -12.46 10.26
C CYS A 290 -11.58 -13.48 9.24
N SER A 291 -12.55 -14.30 9.64
CA SER A 291 -13.12 -15.36 8.80
C SER A 291 -13.94 -14.79 7.63
N LEU A 292 -14.91 -13.90 7.89
CA LEU A 292 -15.75 -13.29 6.88
C LEU A 292 -14.94 -12.41 5.91
N GLY A 293 -13.95 -11.69 6.46
CA GLY A 293 -13.07 -10.83 5.67
C GLY A 293 -11.96 -11.57 4.93
N HIS A 294 -11.82 -12.89 5.11
CA HIS A 294 -10.68 -13.66 4.59
C HIS A 294 -9.34 -12.98 4.90
N GLU A 295 -9.16 -12.55 6.16
CA GLU A 295 -8.05 -11.70 6.58
C GLU A 295 -6.74 -12.47 6.75
N PHE A 296 -6.17 -12.84 5.60
CA PHE A 296 -4.84 -13.45 5.46
C PHE A 296 -4.01 -12.66 4.47
N GLY A 297 -2.72 -12.49 4.78
CA GLY A 297 -1.80 -11.74 3.93
C GLY A 297 -1.63 -12.40 2.56
N SER A 298 -1.91 -11.68 1.47
CA SER A 298 -1.87 -12.19 0.10
C SER A 298 -0.47 -12.68 -0.33
N VAL A 299 0.60 -12.16 0.27
CA VAL A 299 1.99 -12.53 -0.03
C VAL A 299 2.55 -13.53 0.98
N THR A 300 2.22 -13.38 2.26
CA THR A 300 2.82 -14.16 3.35
C THR A 300 1.92 -15.25 3.92
N GLY A 301 0.63 -15.24 3.59
CA GLY A 301 -0.39 -16.11 4.20
C GLY A 301 -0.63 -15.87 5.69
N ARG A 302 0.06 -14.89 6.31
CA ARG A 302 -0.10 -14.59 7.73
C ARG A 302 -1.52 -14.11 8.03
N ARG A 303 -2.09 -14.63 9.11
CA ARG A 303 -3.37 -14.14 9.63
C ARG A 303 -3.22 -12.67 10.04
N ARG A 304 -4.21 -11.85 9.66
CA ARG A 304 -4.32 -10.46 10.10
C ARG A 304 -5.04 -10.40 11.44
N ARG A 305 -4.58 -9.57 12.33
CA ARG A 305 -5.26 -9.15 13.54
C ARG A 305 -6.42 -8.26 13.14
N CYS A 306 -7.59 -8.43 13.74
CA CYS A 306 -8.82 -7.70 13.38
C CYS A 306 -9.35 -6.89 14.55
N GLY A 307 -9.99 -5.78 14.25
CA GLY A 307 -10.60 -4.91 15.26
C GLY A 307 -11.64 -3.97 14.66
N TRP A 308 -12.41 -3.31 15.51
CA TRP A 308 -13.40 -2.33 15.08
C TRP A 308 -12.72 -1.11 14.40
N LEU A 309 -13.51 -0.38 13.60
CA LEU A 309 -13.07 0.86 12.95
C LEU A 309 -12.59 1.86 14.00
N ASP A 310 -11.41 2.43 13.76
CA ASP A 310 -10.75 3.41 14.64
C ASP A 310 -10.77 4.80 13.99
N LEU A 311 -11.70 5.64 14.44
CA LEU A 311 -11.82 7.01 13.91
C LEU A 311 -10.78 7.96 14.47
N VAL A 312 -10.13 7.66 15.60
CA VAL A 312 -9.02 8.47 16.09
C VAL A 312 -7.84 8.35 15.14
N ALA A 313 -7.48 7.10 14.78
CA ALA A 313 -6.45 6.83 13.80
C ALA A 313 -6.83 7.34 12.40
N LEU A 314 -8.09 7.18 11.98
CA LEU A 314 -8.56 7.64 10.68
C LEU A 314 -8.52 9.16 10.55
N ARG A 315 -8.97 9.93 11.56
CA ARG A 315 -8.86 11.40 11.57
C ARG A 315 -7.41 11.85 11.46
N TYR A 316 -6.52 11.20 12.19
CA TYR A 316 -5.09 11.51 12.15
C TYR A 316 -4.52 11.32 10.74
N THR A 317 -4.80 10.19 10.10
CA THR A 317 -4.28 9.92 8.76
C THR A 317 -4.94 10.76 7.67
N VAL A 318 -6.22 11.11 7.81
CA VAL A 318 -6.91 12.08 6.93
C VAL A 318 -6.24 13.45 6.99
N MET A 319 -5.94 13.93 8.20
CA MET A 319 -5.22 15.20 8.41
C MET A 319 -3.82 15.18 7.79
N LEU A 320 -3.03 14.13 8.04
CA LEU A 320 -1.65 14.01 7.53
C LEU A 320 -1.58 14.04 6.01
N ASN A 321 -2.56 13.42 5.37
CA ASN A 321 -2.59 13.24 3.91
C ASN A 321 -3.33 14.35 3.17
N GLY A 322 -4.09 15.19 3.88
CA GLY A 322 -4.98 16.15 3.24
C GLY A 322 -6.04 15.46 2.37
N VAL A 323 -6.62 14.38 2.88
CA VAL A 323 -7.60 13.55 2.15
C VAL A 323 -8.80 14.38 1.74
N THR A 324 -9.15 14.34 0.47
CA THR A 324 -10.30 15.06 -0.11
C THR A 324 -11.49 14.15 -0.39
N ARG A 325 -11.22 12.85 -0.56
CA ARG A 325 -12.23 11.81 -0.87
C ARG A 325 -11.91 10.54 -0.09
N LEU A 326 -12.91 9.98 0.57
CA LEU A 326 -12.81 8.68 1.24
C LEU A 326 -13.37 7.56 0.36
N ILE A 327 -12.77 6.38 0.50
CA ILE A 327 -13.23 5.15 -0.15
C ILE A 327 -13.30 4.07 0.92
N MET A 328 -14.50 3.54 1.17
CA MET A 328 -14.73 2.51 2.17
C MET A 328 -14.73 1.12 1.56
N MET A 329 -13.90 0.25 2.08
CA MET A 329 -13.73 -1.12 1.61
C MET A 329 -14.35 -2.11 2.57
N LYS A 330 -14.79 -3.25 2.02
CA LYS A 330 -15.21 -4.42 2.80
C LYS A 330 -16.38 -4.14 3.77
N SER A 331 -17.37 -3.36 3.34
CA SER A 331 -18.60 -3.16 4.11
C SER A 331 -19.40 -4.46 4.24
N ASP A 332 -19.35 -5.33 3.24
CA ASP A 332 -19.95 -6.67 3.20
C ASP A 332 -19.53 -7.57 4.38
N VAL A 333 -18.32 -7.39 4.89
CA VAL A 333 -17.83 -8.17 6.04
C VAL A 333 -18.66 -7.90 7.30
N LEU A 334 -19.30 -6.74 7.39
CA LEU A 334 -20.15 -6.35 8.51
C LEU A 334 -21.63 -6.76 8.34
N ASP A 335 -22.01 -7.39 7.23
CA ASP A 335 -23.41 -7.71 6.87
C ASP A 335 -24.18 -8.51 7.92
N SER A 336 -23.50 -9.39 8.65
CA SER A 336 -24.13 -10.25 9.65
C SER A 336 -24.18 -9.69 11.07
N PHE A 337 -23.52 -8.56 11.33
CA PHE A 337 -23.43 -8.00 12.67
C PHE A 337 -24.71 -7.25 13.05
N ALA A 338 -25.30 -7.57 14.21
CA ALA A 338 -26.45 -6.85 14.73
C ALA A 338 -26.06 -5.48 15.33
N THR A 339 -24.87 -5.40 15.90
CA THR A 339 -24.30 -4.17 16.48
C THR A 339 -22.87 -4.00 15.96
N ILE A 340 -22.56 -2.81 15.47
CA ILE A 340 -21.24 -2.42 14.99
C ILE A 340 -20.70 -1.37 15.95
N ARG A 341 -19.46 -1.56 16.41
CA ARG A 341 -18.78 -0.60 17.28
C ARG A 341 -17.77 0.21 16.47
N VAL A 342 -17.74 1.50 16.73
CA VAL A 342 -16.80 2.43 16.10
C VAL A 342 -16.06 3.18 17.20
N CYS A 343 -14.72 3.13 17.22
CA CYS A 343 -13.92 3.85 18.19
C CYS A 343 -13.88 5.34 17.82
N THR A 344 -14.48 6.19 18.66
CA THR A 344 -14.58 7.64 18.45
C THR A 344 -13.53 8.44 19.19
N ASP A 345 -13.06 7.90 20.32
CA ASP A 345 -12.11 8.53 21.23
C ASP A 345 -11.18 7.48 21.83
N TYR A 346 -10.02 7.91 22.34
CA TYR A 346 -9.21 7.11 23.25
C TYR A 346 -9.35 7.64 24.68
N GLU A 347 -9.26 6.75 25.66
CA GLU A 347 -9.05 7.10 27.05
C GLU A 347 -7.61 6.76 27.44
N ILE A 348 -6.88 7.76 27.91
CA ILE A 348 -5.49 7.65 28.36
C ILE A 348 -5.43 8.31 29.74
N ASP A 349 -4.99 7.59 30.76
CA ASP A 349 -4.91 8.06 32.15
C ASP A 349 -6.22 8.70 32.64
N GLY A 350 -7.36 8.09 32.28
CA GLY A 350 -8.71 8.53 32.68
C GLY A 350 -9.20 9.79 31.92
N LYS A 351 -8.49 10.26 30.90
CA LYS A 351 -8.88 11.40 30.07
C LYS A 351 -9.22 10.95 28.66
N LYS A 352 -10.36 11.38 28.17
CA LYS A 352 -10.73 11.17 26.75
C LYS A 352 -9.98 12.12 25.83
N THR A 353 -9.54 11.61 24.69
CA THR A 353 -8.87 12.37 23.63
C THR A 353 -9.26 11.88 22.25
N ARG A 354 -9.35 12.80 21.30
CA ARG A 354 -9.52 12.54 19.87
C ARG A 354 -8.18 12.60 19.11
N ASN A 355 -7.10 12.94 19.82
CA ASN A 355 -5.77 13.04 19.23
C ASN A 355 -5.09 11.66 19.25
N PHE A 356 -4.47 11.33 18.14
CA PHE A 356 -3.63 10.14 18.05
C PHE A 356 -2.35 10.36 18.88
N PRO A 357 -2.06 9.51 19.89
CA PRO A 357 -0.96 9.75 20.81
C PRO A 357 0.39 9.39 20.17
N TYR A 358 1.46 10.01 20.66
CA TYR A 358 2.83 9.66 20.29
C TYR A 358 3.14 8.19 20.58
N GLU A 359 2.78 7.70 21.75
CA GLU A 359 2.95 6.30 22.14
C GLU A 359 1.59 5.59 22.23
N LEU A 360 1.44 4.54 21.43
CA LEU A 360 0.31 3.60 21.52
C LEU A 360 0.66 2.48 22.50
N THR A 361 0.67 2.78 23.78
CA THR A 361 0.94 1.78 24.83
C THR A 361 -0.31 1.01 25.23
N GLY A 362 -0.17 -0.01 26.08
CA GLY A 362 -1.29 -0.72 26.67
C GLY A 362 -2.19 0.12 27.60
N ALA A 363 -1.83 1.39 27.86
CA ALA A 363 -2.68 2.34 28.60
C ALA A 363 -3.76 2.98 27.72
N VAL A 364 -3.63 2.90 26.38
CA VAL A 364 -4.63 3.44 25.44
C VAL A 364 -5.84 2.51 25.42
N ARG A 365 -7.00 3.03 25.80
CA ARG A 365 -8.27 2.31 25.78
C ARG A 365 -9.21 2.92 24.75
N PRO A 366 -9.75 2.14 23.78
CA PRO A 366 -10.73 2.64 22.83
C PRO A 366 -12.06 2.91 23.50
N VAL A 367 -12.68 4.04 23.18
CA VAL A 367 -14.05 4.40 23.58
C VAL A 367 -14.94 4.26 22.36
N TYR A 368 -15.98 3.43 22.48
CA TYR A 368 -16.83 3.06 21.36
C TYR A 368 -18.18 3.77 21.36
N THR A 369 -18.65 4.10 20.16
CA THR A 369 -20.06 4.35 19.86
C THR A 369 -20.63 3.10 19.20
N GLU A 370 -21.81 2.66 19.65
CA GLU A 370 -22.52 1.53 19.07
C GLU A 370 -23.51 2.02 18.01
N LEU A 371 -23.47 1.37 16.84
CA LEU A 371 -24.40 1.59 15.74
C LEU A 371 -25.14 0.29 15.47
N LYS A 372 -26.38 0.40 14.98
CA LYS A 372 -27.15 -0.76 14.53
C LYS A 372 -26.55 -1.29 13.23
N GLY A 373 -26.34 -2.60 13.16
CA GLY A 373 -25.92 -3.28 11.94
C GLY A 373 -27.07 -3.50 10.98
N TRP A 374 -26.75 -3.62 9.70
CA TRP A 374 -27.76 -3.72 8.63
C TRP A 374 -28.28 -5.12 8.37
N GLN A 375 -27.62 -6.16 8.85
CA GLN A 375 -28.04 -7.56 8.82
C GLN A 375 -28.66 -8.03 7.47
N CYS A 376 -28.03 -7.65 6.36
CA CYS A 376 -28.44 -8.08 5.02
C CYS A 376 -27.22 -8.28 4.13
N ASP A 377 -27.38 -9.13 3.11
CA ASP A 377 -26.35 -9.40 2.08
C ASP A 377 -26.21 -8.18 1.14
N THR A 378 -25.16 -7.39 1.34
CA THR A 378 -24.88 -6.22 0.50
C THR A 378 -24.13 -6.55 -0.78
N THR A 379 -23.59 -7.77 -0.92
CA THR A 379 -22.75 -8.19 -2.05
C THR A 379 -23.49 -8.17 -3.40
N LYS A 380 -24.81 -8.16 -3.39
CA LYS A 380 -25.67 -8.14 -4.57
C LYS A 380 -26.21 -6.75 -4.92
N LEU A 381 -25.91 -5.76 -4.09
CA LEU A 381 -26.36 -4.39 -4.33
C LEU A 381 -25.54 -3.75 -5.45
N THR A 382 -26.20 -3.01 -6.32
CA THR A 382 -25.60 -2.31 -7.46
C THR A 382 -25.81 -0.80 -7.42
N SER A 383 -26.65 -0.32 -6.49
CA SER A 383 -26.98 1.09 -6.33
C SER A 383 -27.02 1.50 -4.87
N ALA A 384 -26.51 2.70 -4.57
CA ALA A 384 -26.62 3.30 -3.24
C ALA A 384 -28.08 3.56 -2.80
N ALA A 385 -29.00 3.65 -3.75
CA ALA A 385 -30.44 3.79 -3.44
C ALA A 385 -30.98 2.57 -2.68
N ASP A 386 -30.45 1.38 -2.99
CA ASP A 386 -30.88 0.11 -2.41
C ASP A 386 -30.23 -0.21 -1.06
N PHE A 387 -29.35 0.65 -0.56
CA PHE A 387 -28.69 0.45 0.73
C PHE A 387 -29.73 0.43 1.86
N PRO A 388 -29.62 -0.52 2.81
CA PRO A 388 -30.41 -0.48 4.03
C PRO A 388 -30.12 0.79 4.82
N GLN A 389 -31.10 1.23 5.60
CA GLN A 389 -31.00 2.48 6.34
C GLN A 389 -29.81 2.48 7.31
N GLU A 390 -29.56 1.36 7.95
CA GLU A 390 -28.46 1.19 8.89
C GLU A 390 -27.06 1.38 8.23
N LEU A 391 -26.89 0.94 6.99
CA LEU A 391 -25.66 1.19 6.22
C LEU A 391 -25.54 2.67 5.84
N LYS A 392 -26.65 3.31 5.43
CA LYS A 392 -26.70 4.76 5.20
C LYS A 392 -26.32 5.55 6.45
N ASP A 393 -26.86 5.14 7.60
CA ASP A 393 -26.58 5.76 8.90
C ASP A 393 -25.10 5.58 9.32
N TYR A 394 -24.51 4.40 9.04
CA TYR A 394 -23.10 4.13 9.27
C TYR A 394 -22.21 5.04 8.40
N ILE A 395 -22.50 5.16 7.11
CA ILE A 395 -21.79 6.04 6.17
C ILE A 395 -21.86 7.48 6.67
N ALA A 396 -23.06 7.99 6.92
CA ALA A 396 -23.29 9.36 7.38
C ALA A 396 -22.62 9.64 8.74
N PHE A 397 -22.56 8.63 9.63
CA PHE A 397 -21.83 8.73 10.88
C PHE A 397 -20.33 8.92 10.67
N VAL A 398 -19.71 8.10 9.82
CA VAL A 398 -18.28 8.18 9.53
C VAL A 398 -17.94 9.51 8.85
N GLU A 399 -18.71 9.92 7.84
CA GLU A 399 -18.52 11.20 7.14
C GLU A 399 -18.61 12.40 8.10
N ARG A 400 -19.60 12.41 8.98
CA ARG A 400 -19.77 13.47 9.98
C ARG A 400 -18.59 13.54 10.95
N GLU A 401 -18.09 12.39 11.40
CA GLU A 401 -16.99 12.30 12.36
C GLU A 401 -15.63 12.66 11.74
N ILE A 402 -15.46 12.41 10.44
CA ILE A 402 -14.21 12.65 9.70
C ILE A 402 -14.21 14.00 8.97
N GLY A 403 -15.37 14.46 8.51
CA GLY A 403 -15.53 15.70 7.74
C GLY A 403 -15.13 15.58 6.26
N VAL A 404 -15.03 14.37 5.72
CA VAL A 404 -14.68 14.11 4.31
C VAL A 404 -15.70 13.13 3.73
N PRO A 405 -16.21 13.36 2.49
CA PRO A 405 -17.22 12.50 1.87
C PRO A 405 -16.64 11.13 1.48
N ILE A 406 -17.45 10.08 1.66
CA ILE A 406 -17.18 8.74 1.15
C ILE A 406 -17.75 8.66 -0.27
N THR A 407 -16.88 8.61 -1.27
CA THR A 407 -17.27 8.66 -2.69
C THR A 407 -17.54 7.29 -3.29
N ILE A 408 -16.89 6.25 -2.77
CA ILE A 408 -17.00 4.88 -3.26
C ILE A 408 -17.09 3.92 -2.07
N ILE A 409 -17.92 2.89 -2.22
CA ILE A 409 -18.01 1.75 -1.29
C ILE A 409 -17.79 0.44 -2.05
N SER A 410 -16.95 -0.42 -1.47
CA SER A 410 -16.78 -1.80 -1.92
C SER A 410 -17.65 -2.73 -1.07
N VAL A 411 -18.52 -3.48 -1.74
CA VAL A 411 -19.48 -4.43 -1.16
C VAL A 411 -19.13 -5.89 -1.48
N GLY A 412 -17.89 -6.16 -1.84
CA GLY A 412 -17.40 -7.51 -2.15
C GLY A 412 -16.00 -7.49 -2.77
N PRO A 413 -15.40 -8.64 -3.09
CA PRO A 413 -14.02 -8.73 -3.59
C PRO A 413 -13.88 -8.35 -5.07
N ASP A 414 -14.89 -8.62 -5.90
CA ASP A 414 -14.84 -8.39 -7.34
C ASP A 414 -14.81 -6.89 -7.70
N ARG A 415 -14.20 -6.56 -8.84
CA ARG A 415 -14.16 -5.21 -9.42
C ARG A 415 -15.55 -4.58 -9.49
N ASP A 416 -16.55 -5.34 -9.96
CA ASP A 416 -17.91 -4.86 -10.20
C ASP A 416 -18.71 -4.66 -8.90
N GLN A 417 -18.24 -5.22 -7.77
CA GLN A 417 -18.82 -5.02 -6.45
C GLN A 417 -18.32 -3.71 -5.82
N THR A 418 -18.43 -2.62 -6.59
CA THR A 418 -17.99 -1.27 -6.20
C THR A 418 -19.12 -0.28 -6.55
N ILE A 419 -19.62 0.43 -5.55
CA ILE A 419 -20.76 1.35 -5.70
C ILE A 419 -20.28 2.79 -5.50
N THR A 420 -20.52 3.64 -6.48
CA THR A 420 -20.24 5.06 -6.41
C THR A 420 -21.36 5.79 -5.69
N LEU A 421 -21.04 6.56 -4.66
CA LEU A 421 -21.99 7.40 -3.90
C LEU A 421 -22.10 8.82 -4.48
N HIS A 422 -20.98 9.37 -4.90
CA HIS A 422 -20.85 10.75 -5.37
C HIS A 422 -20.14 10.79 -6.73
N PRO A 423 -20.84 10.44 -7.84
CA PRO A 423 -20.22 10.42 -9.18
C PRO A 423 -19.72 11.80 -9.63
N GLU A 424 -20.34 12.89 -9.15
CA GLU A 424 -19.93 14.26 -9.42
C GLU A 424 -18.57 14.63 -8.80
N LEU A 425 -18.11 13.87 -7.82
CA LEU A 425 -16.83 14.05 -7.14
C LEU A 425 -15.71 13.17 -7.71
N LEU A 426 -16.03 12.30 -8.67
CA LEU A 426 -15.05 11.42 -9.31
C LEU A 426 -14.61 11.97 -10.67
N PRO A 427 -13.38 11.64 -11.11
CA PRO A 427 -12.91 12.08 -12.42
C PRO A 427 -13.78 11.45 -13.53
N GLN A 428 -14.17 12.26 -14.49
CA GLN A 428 -14.94 11.79 -15.65
C GLN A 428 -14.08 10.87 -16.54
N THR A 429 -14.64 9.75 -16.97
CA THR A 429 -14.03 8.94 -18.03
C THR A 429 -14.14 9.69 -19.37
N HIS A 430 -13.07 9.71 -20.15
CA HIS A 430 -13.07 10.30 -21.50
C HIS A 430 -13.54 9.31 -22.55
#